data_817ed107614a5f58491ed3cc0f6fe848
#
_entry.id   817ed107614a5f58491ed3cc0f6fe848
#
_cell.length_a   1.000
_cell.length_b   1.000
_cell.length_c   1.000
_cell.angle_alpha   90.00
_cell.angle_beta   90.00
_cell.angle_gamma   90.00
#
_symmetry.space_group_name_H-M   'P 1'
#
loop_
_entity.id
_entity.type
_entity.pdbx_description
1 polymer ?
#
loop_
_entity_poly.entity_id
_entity_poly.type
_entity_poly.pdbx_seq_one_letter_code
_entity_poly.pdbx_strand_id
1 'polypeptide(L)'
;MLRVPNGQLIEQDVPMPEVIDAPELSEKICSAGSFRAQSQVFWKAYTAAWQKREEDLAGDGKARLAAAVQQLVNASGGRVSIQALSDKTGYSTRYIDRVFREVVGLSPKTFCQIIRFQRLLNLLHSSEQQRLTDLADACGYYDQPQLIRQFKHYTGTTPRAYRKMLA
;
A
#
# COMPACT_ATOMS: atom_id res chain seq x y z
N MET A 1 15.70 10.27 7.22
CA MET A 1 14.62 10.94 6.42
C MET A 1 14.57 10.26 5.06
N LEU A 2 13.39 10.03 4.50
CA LEU A 2 13.29 9.60 3.10
C LEU A 2 13.64 10.81 2.22
N ARG A 3 14.70 10.69 1.41
CA ARG A 3 15.23 11.79 0.58
C ARG A 3 14.48 11.95 -0.73
N VAL A 4 13.82 10.89 -1.20
CA VAL A 4 13.14 10.84 -2.50
C VAL A 4 11.63 10.90 -2.30
N PRO A 5 10.89 11.76 -3.02
CA PRO A 5 9.44 11.75 -3.01
C PRO A 5 8.88 10.38 -3.43
N ASN A 6 7.83 9.91 -2.75
CA ASN A 6 7.25 8.59 -3.00
C ASN A 6 6.85 8.35 -4.47
N GLY A 7 6.44 9.41 -5.20
CA GLY A 7 6.09 9.30 -6.62
C GLY A 7 7.25 8.91 -7.53
N GLN A 8 8.49 9.17 -7.13
CA GLN A 8 9.69 8.80 -7.90
C GLN A 8 10.13 7.36 -7.66
N LEU A 9 9.63 6.71 -6.60
CA LEU A 9 9.99 5.32 -6.24
C LEU A 9 9.17 4.27 -7.01
N ILE A 10 8.13 4.67 -7.76
CA ILE A 10 7.17 3.74 -8.35
C ILE A 10 7.67 3.12 -9.66
N GLU A 11 8.55 3.80 -10.39
CA GLU A 11 8.99 3.39 -11.73
C GLU A 11 10.51 3.36 -11.93
N GLN A 12 11.29 3.62 -10.87
CA GLN A 12 12.75 3.68 -10.96
C GLN A 12 13.41 2.89 -9.83
N ASP A 13 14.49 2.20 -10.16
CA ASP A 13 15.41 1.62 -9.17
C ASP A 13 16.19 2.77 -8.52
N VAL A 14 15.79 3.15 -7.31
CA VAL A 14 16.44 4.20 -6.52
C VAL A 14 17.38 3.55 -5.51
N PRO A 15 18.67 3.91 -5.49
CA PRO A 15 19.62 3.38 -4.52
C PRO A 15 19.15 3.62 -3.08
N MET A 16 19.30 2.60 -2.23
CA MET A 16 18.85 2.65 -0.83
C MET A 16 19.32 3.90 -0.06
N PRO A 17 20.57 4.38 -0.21
CA PRO A 17 21.03 5.60 0.47
C PRO A 17 20.30 6.88 0.05
N GLU A 18 19.69 6.88 -1.14
CA GLU A 18 18.87 8.00 -1.62
C GLU A 18 17.44 7.96 -1.03
N VAL A 19 16.96 6.77 -0.67
CA VAL A 19 15.62 6.58 -0.10
C VAL A 19 15.62 6.82 1.40
N ILE A 20 16.61 6.26 2.10
CA ILE A 20 16.75 6.35 3.56
C ILE A 20 18.06 7.07 3.87
N ASP A 21 17.98 8.12 4.68
CA ASP A 21 19.18 8.85 5.16
C ASP A 21 19.94 8.02 6.20
N ALA A 22 20.56 6.95 5.72
CA ALA A 22 21.37 6.04 6.51
C ALA A 22 22.54 5.50 5.64
N PRO A 23 23.61 6.30 5.45
CA PRO A 23 24.69 5.96 4.54
C PRO A 23 25.40 4.63 4.87
N GLU A 24 25.43 4.25 6.14
CA GLU A 24 26.02 2.98 6.61
C GLU A 24 25.05 1.78 6.55
N LEU A 25 23.79 1.98 6.09
CA LEU A 25 22.78 0.92 6.15
C LEU A 25 23.16 -0.27 5.24
N SER A 26 23.65 0.01 4.05
CA SER A 26 24.07 -1.04 3.11
C SER A 26 25.20 -1.90 3.68
N GLU A 27 26.19 -1.27 4.32
CA GLU A 27 27.30 -1.98 4.95
C GLU A 27 26.83 -2.83 6.14
N LYS A 28 25.96 -2.28 6.98
CA LYS A 28 25.35 -3.02 8.12
C LYS A 28 24.49 -4.20 7.65
N ILE A 29 23.78 -4.07 6.53
CA ILE A 29 23.00 -5.17 5.95
C ILE A 29 23.96 -6.24 5.39
N CYS A 30 25.00 -5.82 4.62
CA CYS A 30 25.94 -6.77 4.02
C CYS A 30 26.77 -7.52 5.07
N SER A 31 27.11 -6.87 6.20
CA SER A 31 27.87 -7.50 7.30
C SER A 31 27.04 -8.44 8.17
N ALA A 32 25.71 -8.38 8.10
CA ALA A 32 24.85 -9.26 8.85
C ALA A 32 24.86 -10.70 8.28
N GLY A 33 25.29 -11.67 9.09
CA GLY A 33 25.65 -13.03 8.66
C GLY A 33 24.49 -13.94 8.23
N SER A 34 23.22 -13.46 8.22
CA SER A 34 22.09 -14.25 7.75
C SER A 34 20.99 -13.36 7.19
N PHE A 35 20.19 -13.90 6.26
CA PHE A 35 19.03 -13.19 5.69
C PHE A 35 18.08 -12.63 6.77
N ARG A 36 17.86 -13.39 7.87
CA ARG A 36 17.03 -12.93 8.98
C ARG A 36 17.65 -11.72 9.68
N ALA A 37 18.95 -11.72 9.91
CA ALA A 37 19.66 -10.57 10.50
C ALA A 37 19.67 -9.36 9.56
N GLN A 38 19.88 -9.57 8.28
CA GLN A 38 19.81 -8.54 7.23
C GLN A 38 18.42 -7.88 7.20
N SER A 39 17.36 -8.69 7.22
CA SER A 39 15.98 -8.20 7.28
C SER A 39 15.71 -7.40 8.55
N GLN A 40 16.20 -7.83 9.71
CA GLN A 40 16.04 -7.10 10.97
C GLN A 40 16.73 -5.74 10.94
N VAL A 41 17.96 -5.67 10.41
CA VAL A 41 18.71 -4.41 10.25
C VAL A 41 17.95 -3.45 9.34
N PHE A 42 17.47 -3.95 8.20
CA PHE A 42 16.67 -3.18 7.25
C PHE A 42 15.38 -2.63 7.91
N TRP A 43 14.58 -3.50 8.50
CA TRP A 43 13.31 -3.11 9.10
C TRP A 43 13.49 -2.12 10.26
N LYS A 44 14.52 -2.29 11.07
CA LYS A 44 14.84 -1.35 12.15
C LYS A 44 15.18 0.05 11.61
N ALA A 45 16.00 0.12 10.57
CA ALA A 45 16.35 1.40 9.94
C ALA A 45 15.15 2.04 9.24
N TYR A 46 14.36 1.23 8.53
CA TYR A 46 13.15 1.68 7.84
C TYR A 46 12.10 2.23 8.80
N THR A 47 11.80 1.51 9.89
CA THR A 47 10.83 1.97 10.90
C THR A 47 11.30 3.23 11.61
N ALA A 48 12.59 3.36 11.93
CA ALA A 48 13.14 4.58 12.53
C ALA A 48 13.05 5.79 11.59
N ALA A 49 13.38 5.59 10.30
CA ALA A 49 13.23 6.64 9.28
C ALA A 49 11.77 7.05 9.08
N TRP A 50 10.85 6.08 9.15
CA TRP A 50 9.41 6.32 9.07
C TRP A 50 8.88 7.11 10.26
N GLN A 51 9.23 6.72 11.49
CA GLN A 51 8.83 7.42 12.71
C GLN A 51 9.33 8.88 12.71
N LYS A 52 10.60 9.10 12.36
CA LYS A 52 11.15 10.46 12.22
C LYS A 52 10.39 11.28 11.19
N ARG A 53 9.99 10.67 10.08
CA ARG A 53 9.17 11.33 9.06
C ARG A 53 7.76 11.68 9.59
N GLU A 54 7.13 10.80 10.37
CA GLU A 54 5.83 11.08 11.00
C GLU A 54 5.92 12.28 11.96
N GLU A 55 6.99 12.39 12.74
CA GLU A 55 7.25 13.53 13.62
C GLU A 55 7.46 14.83 12.82
N ASP A 56 8.28 14.80 11.76
CA ASP A 56 8.50 15.95 10.87
C ASP A 56 7.22 16.38 10.14
N LEU A 57 6.33 15.43 9.82
CA LEU A 57 5.06 15.66 9.13
C LEU A 57 3.90 16.01 10.09
N ALA A 58 4.05 15.83 11.40
CA ALA A 58 3.01 16.11 12.38
C ALA A 58 2.52 17.57 12.36
N GLY A 59 3.35 18.50 11.87
CA GLY A 59 3.02 19.90 11.59
C GLY A 59 2.39 20.16 10.22
N ASP A 60 2.49 19.24 9.27
CA ASP A 60 2.02 19.43 7.89
C ASP A 60 0.56 18.99 7.73
N GLY A 61 -0.31 19.94 7.42
CA GLY A 61 -1.72 19.68 7.14
C GLY A 61 -1.96 18.69 6.00
N LYS A 62 -1.06 18.62 5.00
CA LYS A 62 -1.15 17.66 3.89
C LYS A 62 -0.88 16.22 4.37
N ALA A 63 0.13 16.02 5.21
CA ALA A 63 0.43 14.71 5.77
C ALA A 63 -0.70 14.20 6.65
N ARG A 64 -1.28 15.07 7.49
CA ARG A 64 -2.47 14.73 8.29
C ARG A 64 -3.66 14.34 7.44
N LEU A 65 -3.92 15.05 6.34
CA LEU A 65 -4.97 14.70 5.40
C LEU A 65 -4.71 13.34 4.75
N ALA A 66 -3.48 13.10 4.27
CA ALA A 66 -3.11 11.83 3.66
C ALA A 66 -3.27 10.66 4.65
N ALA A 67 -2.83 10.81 5.89
CA ALA A 67 -3.00 9.83 6.96
C ALA A 67 -4.49 9.55 7.26
N ALA A 68 -5.32 10.58 7.36
CA ALA A 68 -6.76 10.42 7.56
C ALA A 68 -7.42 9.66 6.40
N VAL A 69 -7.06 9.97 5.16
CA VAL A 69 -7.53 9.24 3.97
C VAL A 69 -7.09 7.77 4.00
N GLN A 70 -5.82 7.48 4.34
CA GLN A 70 -5.33 6.11 4.49
C GLN A 70 -6.11 5.33 5.55
N GLN A 71 -6.35 5.93 6.71
CA GLN A 71 -7.14 5.31 7.79
C GLN A 71 -8.56 4.97 7.32
N LEU A 72 -9.24 5.90 6.65
CA LEU A 72 -10.60 5.68 6.13
C LEU A 72 -10.63 4.57 5.08
N VAL A 73 -9.65 4.51 4.19
CA VAL A 73 -9.53 3.47 3.17
C VAL A 73 -9.27 2.10 3.82
N ASN A 74 -8.33 2.02 4.77
CA ASN A 74 -8.02 0.79 5.49
C ASN A 74 -9.22 0.29 6.30
N ALA A 75 -9.89 1.16 7.06
CA ALA A 75 -11.07 0.82 7.85
C ALA A 75 -12.24 0.29 6.99
N SER A 76 -12.37 0.80 5.76
CA SER A 76 -13.38 0.32 4.80
C SER A 76 -12.96 -0.94 4.03
N GLY A 77 -11.71 -1.40 4.17
CA GLY A 77 -11.13 -2.43 3.31
C GLY A 77 -11.08 -2.03 1.84
N GLY A 78 -10.86 -0.74 1.55
CA GLY A 78 -10.79 -0.19 0.20
C GLY A 78 -12.14 0.03 -0.47
N ARG A 79 -13.26 -0.08 0.25
CA ARG A 79 -14.63 0.07 -0.31
C ARG A 79 -15.17 1.51 -0.27
N VAL A 80 -14.48 2.42 0.41
CA VAL A 80 -14.88 3.82 0.47
C VAL A 80 -14.81 4.49 -0.90
N SER A 81 -15.82 5.29 -1.25
CA SER A 81 -15.80 6.12 -2.47
C SER A 81 -14.97 7.39 -2.26
N ILE A 82 -14.45 7.95 -3.34
CA ILE A 82 -13.71 9.22 -3.28
C ILE A 82 -14.62 10.36 -2.79
N GLN A 83 -15.91 10.33 -3.14
CA GLN A 83 -16.89 11.28 -2.62
C GLN A 83 -17.05 11.15 -1.10
N ALA A 84 -17.17 9.93 -0.58
CA ALA A 84 -17.27 9.71 0.86
C ALA A 84 -16.00 10.14 1.62
N LEU A 85 -14.81 10.06 1.00
CA LEU A 85 -13.59 10.64 1.56
C LEU A 85 -13.69 12.17 1.65
N SER A 86 -14.22 12.82 0.59
CA SER A 86 -14.46 14.26 0.55
C SER A 86 -15.40 14.69 1.66
N ASP A 87 -16.53 14.01 1.81
CA ASP A 87 -17.56 14.30 2.82
C ASP A 87 -17.02 14.16 4.25
N LYS A 88 -16.18 13.13 4.49
CA LYS A 88 -15.61 12.86 5.82
C LYS A 88 -14.45 13.78 6.20
N THR A 89 -13.66 14.22 5.23
CA THR A 89 -12.48 15.04 5.48
C THR A 89 -12.74 16.53 5.35
N GLY A 90 -13.86 16.94 4.73
CA GLY A 90 -14.19 18.32 4.43
C GLY A 90 -13.38 18.93 3.27
N TYR A 91 -12.56 18.14 2.58
CA TYR A 91 -11.76 18.61 1.45
C TYR A 91 -12.36 18.13 0.12
N SER A 92 -12.19 18.94 -0.95
CA SER A 92 -12.64 18.55 -2.28
C SER A 92 -11.90 17.30 -2.78
N THR A 93 -12.58 16.48 -3.59
CA THR A 93 -12.00 15.26 -4.20
C THR A 93 -10.71 15.56 -4.98
N ARG A 94 -10.65 16.72 -5.64
CA ARG A 94 -9.50 17.18 -6.40
C ARG A 94 -8.31 17.53 -5.50
N TYR A 95 -8.57 18.15 -4.34
CA TYR A 95 -7.52 18.46 -3.36
C TYR A 95 -6.98 17.18 -2.71
N ILE A 96 -7.86 16.25 -2.33
CA ILE A 96 -7.49 14.95 -1.79
C ILE A 96 -6.60 14.17 -2.78
N ASP A 97 -6.99 14.10 -4.06
CA ASP A 97 -6.18 13.38 -5.08
C ASP A 97 -4.79 13.98 -5.22
N ARG A 98 -4.69 15.32 -5.29
CA ARG A 98 -3.41 16.03 -5.39
C ARG A 98 -2.52 15.76 -4.18
N VAL A 99 -3.05 15.98 -2.96
CA VAL A 99 -2.28 15.82 -1.72
C VAL A 99 -1.87 14.37 -1.52
N PHE A 100 -2.78 13.43 -1.78
CA PHE A 100 -2.50 12.01 -1.60
C PHE A 100 -1.42 11.52 -2.57
N ARG A 101 -1.43 11.98 -3.83
CA ARG A 101 -0.34 11.70 -4.79
C ARG A 101 0.98 12.32 -4.36
N GLU A 102 0.95 13.55 -3.85
CA GLU A 102 2.16 14.25 -3.39
C GLU A 102 2.80 13.53 -2.20
N VAL A 103 1.99 13.08 -1.23
CA VAL A 103 2.48 12.47 0.03
C VAL A 103 2.71 10.97 -0.09
N VAL A 104 1.78 10.26 -0.75
CA VAL A 104 1.77 8.77 -0.82
C VAL A 104 2.34 8.24 -2.13
N GLY A 105 2.37 9.07 -3.19
CA GLY A 105 2.84 8.68 -4.52
C GLY A 105 1.77 8.03 -5.41
N LEU A 106 0.57 7.74 -4.89
CA LEU A 106 -0.52 7.06 -5.57
C LEU A 106 -1.81 7.87 -5.48
N SER A 107 -2.74 7.64 -6.41
CA SER A 107 -4.09 8.18 -6.24
C SER A 107 -4.84 7.45 -5.11
N PRO A 108 -5.78 8.11 -4.41
CA PRO A 108 -6.65 7.45 -3.44
C PRO A 108 -7.42 6.28 -4.05
N LYS A 109 -7.82 6.40 -5.32
CA LYS A 109 -8.51 5.33 -6.07
C LYS A 109 -7.62 4.10 -6.25
N THR A 110 -6.37 4.31 -6.65
CA THR A 110 -5.37 3.24 -6.78
C THR A 110 -5.10 2.58 -5.42
N PHE A 111 -4.97 3.38 -4.37
CA PHE A 111 -4.77 2.87 -3.02
C PHE A 111 -5.96 2.00 -2.55
N CYS A 112 -7.20 2.44 -2.78
CA CYS A 112 -8.39 1.60 -2.53
C CYS A 112 -8.34 0.26 -3.27
N GLN A 113 -7.87 0.26 -4.52
CA GLN A 113 -7.74 -0.97 -5.32
C GLN A 113 -6.70 -1.92 -4.72
N ILE A 114 -5.56 -1.40 -4.26
CA ILE A 114 -4.50 -2.18 -3.61
C ILE A 114 -5.02 -2.81 -2.31
N ILE A 115 -5.70 -2.05 -1.46
CA ILE A 115 -6.25 -2.56 -0.19
C ILE A 115 -7.31 -3.65 -0.44
N ARG A 116 -8.19 -3.47 -1.44
CA ARG A 116 -9.14 -4.53 -1.84
C ARG A 116 -8.44 -5.79 -2.33
N PHE A 117 -7.37 -5.63 -3.10
CA PHE A 117 -6.59 -6.74 -3.62
C PHE A 117 -5.85 -7.50 -2.49
N GLN A 118 -5.24 -6.79 -1.55
CA GLN A 118 -4.62 -7.41 -0.36
C GLN A 118 -5.64 -8.19 0.46
N ARG A 119 -6.84 -7.63 0.67
CA ARG A 119 -7.93 -8.33 1.35
C ARG A 119 -8.35 -9.60 0.60
N LEU A 120 -8.44 -9.53 -0.73
CA LEU A 120 -8.75 -10.69 -1.57
C LEU A 120 -7.68 -11.78 -1.43
N LEU A 121 -6.39 -11.43 -1.46
CA LEU A 121 -5.29 -12.38 -1.26
C LEU A 121 -5.43 -13.09 0.10
N ASN A 122 -5.66 -12.33 1.18
CA ASN A 122 -5.82 -12.90 2.51
C ASN A 122 -7.01 -13.89 2.58
N LEU A 123 -8.14 -13.56 1.93
CA LEU A 123 -9.29 -14.45 1.88
C LEU A 123 -9.04 -15.68 1.00
N LEU A 124 -8.27 -15.56 -0.09
CA LEU A 124 -7.87 -16.70 -0.92
C LEU A 124 -6.95 -17.68 -0.18
N HIS A 125 -6.10 -17.18 0.74
CA HIS A 125 -5.23 -18.01 1.59
C HIS A 125 -5.99 -18.68 2.73
N SER A 126 -7.01 -18.02 3.29
CA SER A 126 -7.72 -18.53 4.48
C SER A 126 -8.91 -19.42 4.16
N SER A 127 -9.37 -19.48 2.90
CA SER A 127 -10.64 -20.16 2.54
C SER A 127 -10.55 -20.81 1.17
N GLU A 128 -10.20 -22.10 1.14
CA GLU A 128 -10.10 -22.84 -0.12
C GLU A 128 -11.44 -23.04 -0.83
N GLN A 129 -12.56 -22.98 -0.14
CA GLN A 129 -13.89 -23.37 -0.66
C GLN A 129 -14.84 -22.20 -0.99
N GLN A 130 -14.48 -20.95 -0.71
CA GLN A 130 -15.36 -19.82 -1.00
C GLN A 130 -15.49 -19.58 -2.53
N ARG A 131 -16.73 -19.30 -2.98
CA ARG A 131 -17.01 -18.95 -4.37
C ARG A 131 -16.40 -17.59 -4.70
N LEU A 132 -15.92 -17.43 -5.92
CA LEU A 132 -15.34 -16.14 -6.36
C LEU A 132 -16.37 -15.00 -6.37
N THR A 133 -17.66 -15.31 -6.51
CA THR A 133 -18.74 -14.34 -6.36
C THR A 133 -18.80 -13.77 -4.97
N ASP A 134 -18.75 -14.64 -3.94
CA ASP A 134 -18.82 -14.23 -2.54
C ASP A 134 -17.59 -13.41 -2.14
N LEU A 135 -16.43 -13.77 -2.69
CA LEU A 135 -15.19 -13.00 -2.52
C LEU A 135 -15.26 -11.63 -3.21
N ALA A 136 -15.91 -11.54 -4.36
CA ALA A 136 -16.10 -10.27 -5.05
C ALA A 136 -16.91 -9.31 -4.17
N ASP A 137 -18.04 -9.76 -3.64
CA ASP A 137 -18.89 -8.99 -2.74
C ASP A 137 -18.16 -8.61 -1.44
N ALA A 138 -17.50 -9.58 -0.81
CA ALA A 138 -16.76 -9.36 0.44
C ALA A 138 -15.62 -8.33 0.29
N CYS A 139 -14.96 -8.30 -0.87
CA CYS A 139 -13.87 -7.36 -1.18
C CYS A 139 -14.34 -6.06 -1.83
N GLY A 140 -15.64 -5.90 -2.14
CA GLY A 140 -16.19 -4.68 -2.73
C GLY A 140 -15.87 -4.52 -4.21
N TYR A 141 -15.77 -5.62 -4.95
CA TYR A 141 -15.81 -5.63 -6.41
C TYR A 141 -17.26 -5.56 -6.88
N TYR A 142 -17.49 -4.94 -8.01
CA TYR A 142 -18.82 -4.85 -8.61
C TYR A 142 -19.36 -6.23 -9.04
N ASP A 143 -18.46 -7.05 -9.63
CA ASP A 143 -18.78 -8.40 -10.07
C ASP A 143 -17.52 -9.29 -10.08
N GLN A 144 -17.75 -10.60 -10.24
CA GLN A 144 -16.67 -11.58 -10.38
C GLN A 144 -15.77 -11.33 -11.61
N PRO A 145 -16.26 -10.94 -12.79
CA PRO A 145 -15.41 -10.56 -13.92
C PRO A 145 -14.44 -9.42 -13.60
N GLN A 146 -14.88 -8.39 -12.88
CA GLN A 146 -14.01 -7.29 -12.44
C GLN A 146 -12.91 -7.79 -11.50
N LEU A 147 -13.27 -8.62 -10.52
CA LEU A 147 -12.29 -9.26 -9.64
C LEU A 147 -11.24 -10.03 -10.45
N ILE A 148 -11.65 -10.89 -11.39
CA ILE A 148 -10.73 -11.70 -12.19
C ILE A 148 -9.81 -10.82 -13.04
N ARG A 149 -10.33 -9.77 -13.70
CA ARG A 149 -9.52 -8.83 -14.49
C ARG A 149 -8.49 -8.13 -13.63
N GLN A 150 -8.88 -7.62 -12.46
CA GLN A 150 -7.97 -6.91 -11.57
C GLN A 150 -6.94 -7.84 -10.94
N PHE A 151 -7.33 -9.06 -10.56
CA PHE A 151 -6.41 -10.07 -10.07
C PHE A 151 -5.34 -10.42 -11.10
N LYS A 152 -5.77 -10.70 -12.35
CA LYS A 152 -4.85 -11.00 -13.46
C LYS A 152 -3.92 -9.82 -13.77
N HIS A 153 -4.41 -8.59 -13.64
CA HIS A 153 -3.59 -7.39 -13.84
C HIS A 153 -2.43 -7.33 -12.84
N TYR A 154 -2.67 -7.65 -11.56
CA TYR A 154 -1.64 -7.60 -10.51
C TYR A 154 -0.73 -8.82 -10.45
N THR A 155 -1.22 -10.02 -10.82
CA THR A 155 -0.49 -11.28 -10.60
C THR A 155 -0.09 -11.99 -11.88
N GLY A 156 -0.55 -11.54 -13.04
CA GLY A 156 -0.37 -12.25 -14.31
C GLY A 156 -1.21 -13.52 -14.45
N THR A 157 -1.88 -13.99 -13.39
CA THR A 157 -2.63 -15.25 -13.38
C THR A 157 -4.08 -15.06 -12.91
N THR A 158 -4.90 -16.12 -12.96
CA THR A 158 -6.29 -16.06 -12.48
C THR A 158 -6.38 -16.48 -11.00
N PRO A 159 -7.40 -16.01 -10.24
CA PRO A 159 -7.60 -16.44 -8.85
C PRO A 159 -7.71 -17.95 -8.69
N ARG A 160 -8.31 -18.63 -9.67
CA ARG A 160 -8.45 -20.09 -9.68
C ARG A 160 -7.12 -20.80 -9.87
N ALA A 161 -6.27 -20.31 -10.78
CA ALA A 161 -4.93 -20.86 -10.99
C ALA A 161 -4.05 -20.58 -9.76
N TYR A 162 -4.14 -19.40 -9.19
CA TYR A 162 -3.42 -19.02 -7.97
C TYR A 162 -3.78 -19.94 -6.79
N ARG A 163 -5.06 -20.24 -6.56
CA ARG A 163 -5.48 -21.22 -5.53
C ARG A 163 -4.84 -22.59 -5.71
N LYS A 164 -4.73 -23.08 -6.95
CA LYS A 164 -4.07 -24.36 -7.24
C LYS A 164 -2.58 -24.39 -6.95
N MET A 165 -1.93 -23.21 -6.90
CA MET A 165 -0.51 -23.09 -6.54
C MET A 165 -0.30 -23.06 -5.03
N LEU A 166 -1.35 -22.77 -4.25
CA LEU A 166 -1.31 -22.74 -2.79
C LEU A 166 -1.64 -24.08 -2.13
N ALA A 167 -2.35 -24.96 -2.85
CA ALA A 167 -2.73 -26.31 -2.43
C ALA A 167 -1.59 -27.31 -2.68
#